data_02aa0cb96089f57f0e44902c5d2bdbc5
#
_entry.id   02aa0cb96089f57f0e44902c5d2bdbc5
#
_cell.length_a   1.000
_cell.length_b   1.000
_cell.length_c   1.000
_cell.angle_alpha   90.00
_cell.angle_beta   90.00
_cell.angle_gamma   90.00
#
_symmetry.space_group_name_H-M   'P 1'
#
loop_
_entity.id
_entity.type
_entity.pdbx_description
1 polymer ?
#
loop_
_entity_poly.entity_id
_entity_poly.type
_entity_poly.pdbx_seq_one_letter_code
_entity_poly.pdbx_strand_id
1 'polypeptide(L)'
;MDLDDEWTTVPGLQNIPQGALLLPNDEDLTYCQIELDAQSVDTVVERVEDIVDPLARTLCWGVLEEMTMHATLPGSTLVEVIARAVEAESELPVAEHLMARAVQVLRYFTDPAWAEAEGWALLTDALLTIAQDPQFGADQQLIAFTTFCQCKLQEDQVALLHEVWTANSLTPAAIEGLELDTDLRWTVLTALAAHGAATQDDVDAALRADNTSMGVRRALTAGAALPTADNKAAVWEKLFAVEGELTGNWSIVALLDGFAWAGQDALVAPFAQRYPADLVRIWEKRGGEVAATVTERAFPLWGNPAEVRQLVGELLESSTTLPSGAQRFLREGLFDLARAQQGRALDSSLSDDSVD
;
A
#
# COMPACT_ATOMS: atom_id res chain seq x y z
N MET A 1 -7.53 -15.54 31.79
CA MET A 1 -7.96 -16.94 31.53
C MET A 1 -6.83 -17.58 30.76
N ASP A 2 -6.35 -18.73 31.19
CA ASP A 2 -5.29 -19.43 30.44
C ASP A 2 -5.96 -20.27 29.35
N LEU A 3 -5.46 -20.21 28.13
CA LEU A 3 -5.92 -20.98 26.97
C LEU A 3 -4.96 -22.14 26.80
N ASP A 4 -5.27 -23.28 27.46
CA ASP A 4 -4.38 -24.43 27.53
C ASP A 4 -4.72 -25.54 26.50
N ASP A 5 -5.93 -25.47 25.92
CA ASP A 5 -6.46 -26.46 25.00
C ASP A 5 -6.99 -25.84 23.70
N GLU A 6 -7.14 -26.67 22.65
CA GLU A 6 -7.76 -26.29 21.36
C GLU A 6 -9.16 -25.65 21.55
N TRP A 7 -9.88 -26.07 22.59
CA TRP A 7 -11.19 -25.54 22.97
C TRP A 7 -11.22 -25.18 24.44
N THR A 8 -11.41 -23.92 24.76
CA THR A 8 -11.55 -23.46 26.14
C THR A 8 -12.96 -22.92 26.39
N THR A 9 -13.69 -23.52 27.31
CA THR A 9 -14.99 -23.00 27.75
C THR A 9 -14.79 -21.79 28.64
N VAL A 10 -15.47 -20.68 28.33
CA VAL A 10 -15.52 -19.48 29.17
C VAL A 10 -16.71 -19.56 30.12
N PRO A 11 -16.51 -19.88 31.42
CA PRO A 11 -17.64 -20.16 32.34
C PRO A 11 -18.59 -18.95 32.48
N GLY A 12 -18.07 -17.73 32.43
CA GLY A 12 -18.85 -16.49 32.56
C GLY A 12 -19.76 -16.17 31.38
N LEU A 13 -19.55 -16.83 30.22
CA LEU A 13 -20.35 -16.60 29.00
C LEU A 13 -21.34 -17.71 28.71
N GLN A 14 -21.38 -18.77 29.54
CA GLN A 14 -22.32 -19.87 29.34
C GLN A 14 -23.78 -19.42 29.51
N ASN A 15 -24.63 -19.74 28.54
CA ASN A 15 -26.05 -19.38 28.49
C ASN A 15 -26.35 -17.86 28.46
N ILE A 16 -25.37 -17.03 28.17
CA ILE A 16 -25.59 -15.62 27.83
C ILE A 16 -25.90 -15.55 26.33
N PRO A 17 -26.96 -14.84 25.90
CA PRO A 17 -27.19 -14.59 24.49
C PRO A 17 -25.96 -13.90 23.87
N GLN A 18 -25.54 -14.37 22.69
CA GLN A 18 -24.45 -13.73 21.97
C GLN A 18 -24.82 -12.27 21.63
N GLY A 19 -23.92 -11.32 21.93
CA GLY A 19 -24.01 -9.95 21.47
C GLY A 19 -23.78 -9.84 19.95
N ALA A 20 -24.04 -8.69 19.39
CA ALA A 20 -23.76 -8.43 17.98
C ALA A 20 -22.26 -8.57 17.65
N LEU A 21 -21.40 -8.17 18.58
CA LEU A 21 -19.94 -8.27 18.49
C LEU A 21 -19.41 -8.99 19.74
N LEU A 22 -18.59 -10.01 19.52
CA LEU A 22 -17.74 -10.60 20.53
C LEU A 22 -16.28 -10.34 20.13
N LEU A 23 -15.64 -9.39 20.79
CA LEU A 23 -14.24 -9.01 20.57
C LEU A 23 -13.35 -9.69 21.62
N PRO A 24 -12.60 -10.76 21.28
CA PRO A 24 -11.57 -11.28 22.14
C PRO A 24 -10.43 -10.28 22.34
N ASN A 25 -9.79 -10.30 23.51
CA ASN A 25 -8.66 -9.40 23.83
C ASN A 25 -8.98 -7.90 23.72
N ASP A 26 -10.21 -7.51 24.08
CA ASP A 26 -10.75 -6.15 23.96
C ASP A 26 -9.85 -5.03 24.54
N GLU A 27 -9.09 -5.30 25.61
CA GLU A 27 -8.14 -4.36 26.21
C GLU A 27 -6.69 -4.55 25.71
N ASP A 28 -6.47 -5.32 24.66
CA ASP A 28 -5.15 -5.64 24.07
C ASP A 28 -4.11 -6.13 25.10
N LEU A 29 -4.53 -6.93 26.05
CA LEU A 29 -3.68 -7.41 27.14
C LEU A 29 -2.80 -8.61 26.75
N THR A 30 -3.05 -9.22 25.60
CA THR A 30 -2.36 -10.44 25.17
C THR A 30 -1.93 -10.32 23.72
N TYR A 31 -0.66 -10.67 23.43
CA TYR A 31 -0.19 -10.80 22.05
C TYR A 31 -0.74 -12.10 21.45
N CYS A 32 -1.76 -11.98 20.62
CA CYS A 32 -2.41 -13.13 19.95
C CYS A 32 -2.99 -12.70 18.61
N GLN A 33 -3.14 -13.65 17.72
CA GLN A 33 -3.95 -13.48 16.52
C GLN A 33 -5.43 -13.63 16.91
N ILE A 34 -6.27 -12.74 16.43
CA ILE A 34 -7.72 -12.75 16.67
C ILE A 34 -8.41 -13.08 15.36
N GLU A 35 -9.36 -14.03 15.43
CA GLU A 35 -10.32 -14.29 14.38
C GLU A 35 -11.73 -14.17 14.97
N LEU A 36 -12.60 -13.38 14.36
CA LEU A 36 -13.95 -13.17 14.82
C LEU A 36 -14.88 -14.27 14.26
N ASP A 37 -15.91 -14.60 15.03
CA ASP A 37 -17.01 -15.39 14.50
C ASP A 37 -17.80 -14.65 13.41
N ALA A 38 -18.56 -15.38 12.58
CA ALA A 38 -19.24 -14.81 11.41
C ALA A 38 -20.17 -13.64 11.77
N GLN A 39 -20.95 -13.73 12.86
CA GLN A 39 -21.84 -12.65 13.29
C GLN A 39 -21.06 -11.40 13.71
N SER A 40 -19.94 -11.59 14.38
CA SER A 40 -19.07 -10.49 14.79
C SER A 40 -18.38 -9.84 13.58
N VAL A 41 -17.96 -10.65 12.58
CA VAL A 41 -17.43 -10.12 11.31
C VAL A 41 -18.48 -9.27 10.60
N ASP A 42 -19.71 -9.79 10.41
CA ASP A 42 -20.80 -9.05 9.77
C ASP A 42 -21.06 -7.72 10.50
N THR A 43 -21.08 -7.73 11.83
CA THR A 43 -21.27 -6.51 12.63
C THR A 43 -20.16 -5.50 12.44
N VAL A 44 -18.89 -5.93 12.42
CA VAL A 44 -17.75 -5.01 12.22
C VAL A 44 -17.73 -4.50 10.78
N VAL A 45 -17.97 -5.37 9.80
CA VAL A 45 -18.04 -4.96 8.39
C VAL A 45 -19.15 -3.92 8.16
N GLU A 46 -20.31 -4.10 8.79
CA GLU A 46 -21.44 -3.18 8.60
C GLU A 46 -21.33 -1.88 9.41
N ARG A 47 -20.69 -1.90 10.58
CA ARG A 47 -20.87 -0.87 11.61
C ARG A 47 -19.62 -0.57 12.44
N VAL A 48 -18.41 -0.73 11.91
CA VAL A 48 -17.16 -0.46 12.65
C VAL A 48 -17.11 0.98 13.19
N GLU A 49 -17.67 1.93 12.47
CA GLU A 49 -17.75 3.36 12.85
C GLU A 49 -18.64 3.61 14.08
N ASP A 50 -19.56 2.71 14.40
CA ASP A 50 -20.41 2.82 15.59
C ASP A 50 -19.69 2.38 16.88
N ILE A 51 -18.52 1.78 16.80
CA ILE A 51 -17.73 1.35 17.96
C ILE A 51 -17.12 2.59 18.61
N VAL A 52 -17.68 2.98 19.77
CA VAL A 52 -17.34 4.24 20.46
C VAL A 52 -15.94 4.19 21.07
N ASP A 53 -15.53 3.05 21.63
CA ASP A 53 -14.20 2.90 22.24
C ASP A 53 -13.12 2.84 21.15
N PRO A 54 -12.15 3.80 21.13
CA PRO A 54 -11.14 3.86 20.07
C PRO A 54 -10.22 2.64 20.05
N LEU A 55 -9.91 2.04 21.20
CA LEU A 55 -9.06 0.85 21.26
C LEU A 55 -9.79 -0.36 20.68
N ALA A 56 -11.03 -0.59 21.09
CA ALA A 56 -11.85 -1.68 20.55
C ALA A 56 -12.06 -1.52 19.03
N ARG A 57 -12.29 -0.29 18.54
CA ARG A 57 -12.41 -0.01 17.12
C ARG A 57 -11.09 -0.28 16.36
N THR A 58 -9.95 0.16 16.92
CA THR A 58 -8.63 -0.14 16.33
C THR A 58 -8.36 -1.63 16.28
N LEU A 59 -8.72 -2.39 17.31
CA LEU A 59 -8.61 -3.85 17.31
C LEU A 59 -9.49 -4.49 16.24
N CYS A 60 -10.71 -4.00 16.05
CA CYS A 60 -11.60 -4.48 14.99
C CYS A 60 -11.01 -4.20 13.60
N TRP A 61 -10.44 -3.02 13.36
CA TRP A 61 -9.69 -2.73 12.11
C TRP A 61 -8.55 -3.73 11.91
N GLY A 62 -7.72 -3.96 12.93
CA GLY A 62 -6.63 -4.93 12.87
C GLY A 62 -7.10 -6.34 12.55
N VAL A 63 -8.25 -6.76 13.10
CA VAL A 63 -8.82 -8.08 12.79
C VAL A 63 -9.27 -8.17 11.34
N LEU A 64 -9.98 -7.18 10.80
CA LEU A 64 -10.37 -7.17 9.38
C LEU A 64 -9.15 -7.22 8.45
N GLU A 65 -8.08 -6.47 8.78
CA GLU A 65 -6.83 -6.52 8.03
C GLU A 65 -6.18 -7.91 8.08
N GLU A 66 -6.03 -8.50 9.25
CA GLU A 66 -5.48 -9.85 9.41
C GLU A 66 -6.29 -10.89 8.66
N MET A 67 -7.62 -10.83 8.73
CA MET A 67 -8.50 -11.72 7.98
C MET A 67 -8.33 -11.56 6.47
N THR A 68 -8.15 -10.33 5.98
CA THR A 68 -7.85 -10.06 4.56
C THR A 68 -6.48 -10.62 4.17
N MET A 69 -5.44 -10.38 4.99
CA MET A 69 -4.11 -10.93 4.75
C MET A 69 -4.06 -12.46 4.78
N HIS A 70 -4.97 -13.11 5.49
CA HIS A 70 -5.10 -14.56 5.57
C HIS A 70 -6.11 -15.16 4.57
N ALA A 71 -6.67 -14.32 3.69
CA ALA A 71 -7.67 -14.71 2.71
C ALA A 71 -8.93 -15.38 3.32
N THR A 72 -9.38 -14.88 4.47
CA THR A 72 -10.64 -15.23 5.13
C THR A 72 -11.69 -14.12 5.04
N LEU A 73 -11.25 -12.89 4.70
CA LEU A 73 -12.11 -11.77 4.31
C LEU A 73 -11.67 -11.28 2.92
N PRO A 74 -12.60 -11.05 1.98
CA PRO A 74 -12.27 -10.50 0.66
C PRO A 74 -11.62 -9.12 0.76
N GLY A 75 -10.65 -8.86 -0.11
CA GLY A 75 -9.97 -7.57 -0.16
C GLY A 75 -10.91 -6.42 -0.55
N SER A 76 -11.83 -6.66 -1.48
CA SER A 76 -12.88 -5.71 -1.87
C SER A 76 -13.71 -5.28 -0.67
N THR A 77 -14.15 -6.23 0.17
CA THR A 77 -14.89 -5.92 1.40
C THR A 77 -14.12 -5.00 2.33
N LEU A 78 -12.83 -5.26 2.57
CA LEU A 78 -12.02 -4.37 3.42
C LEU A 78 -11.91 -2.96 2.82
N VAL A 79 -11.69 -2.83 1.50
CA VAL A 79 -11.62 -1.52 0.83
C VAL A 79 -12.95 -0.77 0.93
N GLU A 80 -14.08 -1.45 0.74
CA GLU A 80 -15.42 -0.88 0.88
C GLU A 80 -15.68 -0.35 2.31
N VAL A 81 -15.30 -1.14 3.32
CA VAL A 81 -15.43 -0.73 4.73
C VAL A 81 -14.54 0.48 5.03
N ILE A 82 -13.29 0.48 4.58
CA ILE A 82 -12.39 1.62 4.77
C ILE A 82 -12.95 2.86 4.07
N ALA A 83 -13.33 2.76 2.79
CA ALA A 83 -13.85 3.90 2.03
C ALA A 83 -15.10 4.52 2.67
N ARG A 84 -15.97 3.69 3.28
CA ARG A 84 -17.18 4.15 3.97
C ARG A 84 -16.89 4.75 5.34
N ALA A 85 -16.03 4.10 6.14
CA ALA A 85 -15.97 4.33 7.57
C ALA A 85 -14.74 5.14 8.04
N VAL A 86 -13.71 5.31 7.18
CA VAL A 86 -12.47 6.00 7.57
C VAL A 86 -12.68 7.49 7.89
N GLU A 87 -13.71 8.10 7.36
CA GLU A 87 -14.10 9.49 7.68
C GLU A 87 -14.49 9.65 9.15
N ALA A 88 -15.04 8.60 9.77
CA ALA A 88 -15.43 8.61 11.17
C ALA A 88 -14.27 8.25 12.13
N GLU A 89 -13.09 7.89 11.60
CA GLU A 89 -11.95 7.52 12.44
C GLU A 89 -11.31 8.77 13.06
N SER A 90 -11.35 8.84 14.39
CA SER A 90 -10.84 9.98 15.17
C SER A 90 -9.34 9.92 15.44
N GLU A 91 -8.75 8.73 15.38
CA GLU A 91 -7.34 8.51 15.65
C GLU A 91 -6.54 8.67 14.34
N LEU A 92 -5.91 9.83 14.14
CA LEU A 92 -5.18 10.15 12.91
C LEU A 92 -4.18 9.08 12.45
N PRO A 93 -3.36 8.46 13.33
CA PRO A 93 -2.45 7.39 12.90
C PRO A 93 -3.20 6.15 12.38
N VAL A 94 -4.38 5.87 12.91
CA VAL A 94 -5.22 4.75 12.43
C VAL A 94 -5.81 5.10 11.07
N ALA A 95 -6.36 6.31 10.90
CA ALA A 95 -6.88 6.77 9.62
C ALA A 95 -5.81 6.75 8.52
N GLU A 96 -4.60 7.25 8.80
CA GLU A 96 -3.46 7.22 7.87
C GLU A 96 -3.11 5.78 7.47
N HIS A 97 -3.01 4.89 8.46
CA HIS A 97 -2.71 3.49 8.23
C HIS A 97 -3.78 2.81 7.35
N LEU A 98 -5.07 3.02 7.65
CA LEU A 98 -6.18 2.44 6.90
C LEU A 98 -6.21 2.92 5.44
N MET A 99 -6.03 4.22 5.21
CA MET A 99 -5.99 4.78 3.84
C MET A 99 -4.82 4.18 3.04
N ALA A 100 -3.62 4.09 3.63
CA ALA A 100 -2.47 3.45 3.00
C ALA A 100 -2.69 1.94 2.78
N ARG A 101 -3.34 1.27 3.73
CA ARG A 101 -3.69 -0.15 3.63
C ARG A 101 -4.67 -0.41 2.49
N ALA A 102 -5.68 0.43 2.29
CA ALA A 102 -6.62 0.31 1.18
C ALA A 102 -5.90 0.35 -0.18
N VAL A 103 -4.92 1.24 -0.36
CA VAL A 103 -4.07 1.28 -1.58
C VAL A 103 -3.31 -0.04 -1.77
N GLN A 104 -2.73 -0.59 -0.71
CA GLN A 104 -2.01 -1.86 -0.78
C GLN A 104 -2.93 -3.04 -1.11
N VAL A 105 -4.12 -3.09 -0.49
CA VAL A 105 -5.10 -4.14 -0.71
C VAL A 105 -5.62 -4.11 -2.14
N LEU A 106 -5.98 -2.94 -2.67
CA LEU A 106 -6.36 -2.76 -4.07
C LEU A 106 -5.29 -3.25 -5.05
N ARG A 107 -4.02 -3.05 -4.74
CA ARG A 107 -2.93 -3.47 -5.62
C ARG A 107 -2.69 -4.98 -5.62
N TYR A 108 -2.82 -5.62 -4.47
CA TYR A 108 -2.26 -6.97 -4.30
C TYR A 108 -3.25 -8.02 -3.83
N PHE A 109 -4.38 -7.65 -3.20
CA PHE A 109 -5.27 -8.60 -2.53
C PHE A 109 -6.69 -8.66 -3.11
N THR A 110 -7.07 -7.72 -3.97
CA THR A 110 -8.38 -7.72 -4.65
C THR A 110 -8.32 -8.40 -6.01
N ASP A 111 -9.48 -8.78 -6.53
CA ASP A 111 -9.63 -9.09 -7.94
C ASP A 111 -9.20 -7.88 -8.79
N PRO A 112 -8.23 -8.04 -9.70
CA PRO A 112 -7.78 -6.93 -10.54
C PRO A 112 -8.89 -6.34 -11.42
N ALA A 113 -9.89 -7.13 -11.83
CA ALA A 113 -11.00 -6.64 -12.64
C ALA A 113 -11.94 -5.75 -11.80
N TRP A 114 -12.27 -6.15 -10.58
CA TRP A 114 -13.04 -5.33 -9.64
C TRP A 114 -12.26 -4.06 -9.24
N ALA A 115 -10.99 -4.21 -8.91
CA ALA A 115 -10.14 -3.05 -8.56
C ALA A 115 -10.13 -2.00 -9.68
N GLU A 116 -10.08 -2.44 -10.95
CA GLU A 116 -10.10 -1.57 -12.13
C GLU A 116 -11.46 -0.94 -12.39
N ALA A 117 -12.53 -1.71 -12.25
CA ALA A 117 -13.87 -1.26 -12.57
C ALA A 117 -14.46 -0.33 -11.49
N GLU A 118 -14.18 -0.60 -10.23
CA GLU A 118 -14.86 0.01 -9.08
C GLU A 118 -13.91 0.45 -7.98
N GLY A 119 -12.97 -0.41 -7.57
CA GLY A 119 -12.22 -0.24 -6.33
C GLY A 119 -11.39 1.05 -6.25
N TRP A 120 -10.67 1.39 -7.33
CA TRP A 120 -9.90 2.64 -7.36
C TRP A 120 -10.78 3.88 -7.32
N ALA A 121 -11.90 3.89 -8.04
CA ALA A 121 -12.85 5.01 -8.02
C ALA A 121 -13.46 5.18 -6.62
N LEU A 122 -13.91 4.08 -6.01
CA LEU A 122 -14.47 4.08 -4.67
C LEU A 122 -13.51 4.70 -3.63
N LEU A 123 -12.25 4.25 -3.62
CA LEU A 123 -11.26 4.78 -2.68
C LEU A 123 -10.92 6.24 -2.96
N THR A 124 -10.67 6.60 -4.22
CA THR A 124 -10.28 7.98 -4.58
C THR A 124 -11.38 8.98 -4.33
N ASP A 125 -12.65 8.61 -4.53
CA ASP A 125 -13.81 9.47 -4.24
C ASP A 125 -13.96 9.70 -2.73
N ALA A 126 -13.80 8.65 -1.91
CA ALA A 126 -13.81 8.78 -0.46
C ALA A 126 -12.68 9.69 0.05
N LEU A 127 -11.45 9.48 -0.44
CA LEU A 127 -10.29 10.30 -0.07
C LEU A 127 -10.45 11.76 -0.49
N LEU A 128 -10.98 12.01 -1.68
CA LEU A 128 -11.22 13.37 -2.16
C LEU A 128 -12.33 14.05 -1.37
N THR A 129 -13.38 13.33 -0.98
CA THR A 129 -14.44 13.83 -0.10
C THR A 129 -13.88 14.32 1.23
N ILE A 130 -13.03 13.51 1.88
CA ILE A 130 -12.38 13.90 3.14
C ILE A 130 -11.46 15.11 2.93
N ALA A 131 -10.67 15.11 1.85
CA ALA A 131 -9.76 16.22 1.56
C ALA A 131 -10.48 17.54 1.31
N GLN A 132 -11.69 17.52 0.75
CA GLN A 132 -12.49 18.69 0.41
C GLN A 132 -13.29 19.25 1.59
N ASP A 133 -13.57 18.47 2.61
CA ASP A 133 -14.42 18.90 3.73
C ASP A 133 -13.58 19.44 4.91
N PRO A 134 -13.60 20.75 5.18
CA PRO A 134 -12.81 21.36 6.24
C PRO A 134 -13.23 20.93 7.65
N GLN A 135 -14.38 20.26 7.84
CA GLN A 135 -14.77 19.76 9.15
C GLN A 135 -13.85 18.63 9.66
N PHE A 136 -13.16 17.91 8.78
CA PHE A 136 -12.20 16.89 9.17
C PHE A 136 -10.88 17.47 9.69
N GLY A 137 -10.62 18.78 9.47
CA GLY A 137 -9.40 19.46 9.89
C GLY A 137 -8.20 19.18 8.99
N ALA A 138 -7.21 20.08 9.07
CA ALA A 138 -6.09 20.11 8.13
C ALA A 138 -5.26 18.82 8.10
N ASP A 139 -5.06 18.15 9.24
CA ASP A 139 -4.23 16.94 9.30
C ASP A 139 -4.90 15.77 8.56
N GLN A 140 -6.20 15.55 8.76
CA GLN A 140 -6.92 14.48 8.08
C GLN A 140 -7.11 14.79 6.58
N GLN A 141 -7.39 16.05 6.22
CA GLN A 141 -7.41 16.51 4.82
C GLN A 141 -6.06 16.25 4.12
N LEU A 142 -4.93 16.55 4.82
CA LEU A 142 -3.59 16.33 4.28
C LEU A 142 -3.29 14.85 4.02
N ILE A 143 -3.62 13.98 4.98
CA ILE A 143 -3.46 12.53 4.86
C ILE A 143 -4.28 12.01 3.67
N ALA A 144 -5.56 12.39 3.60
CA ALA A 144 -6.46 11.95 2.53
C ALA A 144 -5.98 12.42 1.15
N PHE A 145 -5.60 13.69 1.00
CA PHE A 145 -5.12 14.22 -0.28
C PHE A 145 -3.77 13.60 -0.69
N THR A 146 -2.88 13.38 0.26
CA THR A 146 -1.59 12.72 -0.01
C THR A 146 -1.81 11.28 -0.46
N THR A 147 -2.70 10.54 0.19
CA THR A 147 -3.04 9.16 -0.20
C THR A 147 -3.77 9.13 -1.55
N PHE A 148 -4.69 10.07 -1.81
CA PHE A 148 -5.32 10.24 -3.12
C PHE A 148 -4.28 10.36 -4.23
N CYS A 149 -3.26 11.19 -4.05
CA CYS A 149 -2.17 11.36 -5.00
C CYS A 149 -1.34 10.07 -5.23
N GLN A 150 -1.37 9.09 -4.31
CA GLN A 150 -0.66 7.81 -4.43
C GLN A 150 -1.49 6.72 -5.11
N CYS A 151 -2.78 6.96 -5.34
CA CYS A 151 -3.68 6.00 -5.99
C CYS A 151 -3.44 5.92 -7.50
N LYS A 152 -4.06 4.90 -8.11
CA LYS A 152 -4.30 4.88 -9.54
C LYS A 152 -5.48 5.83 -9.84
N LEU A 153 -5.20 6.96 -10.46
CA LEU A 153 -6.19 8.01 -10.72
C LEU A 153 -6.87 7.82 -12.08
N GLN A 154 -8.12 8.27 -12.17
CA GLN A 154 -8.87 8.40 -13.41
C GLN A 154 -8.43 9.65 -14.21
N GLU A 155 -8.77 9.72 -15.49
CA GLU A 155 -8.34 10.83 -16.37
C GLU A 155 -8.79 12.21 -15.87
N ASP A 156 -10.00 12.33 -15.33
CA ASP A 156 -10.53 13.57 -14.77
C ASP A 156 -9.83 13.97 -13.47
N GLN A 157 -9.46 12.99 -12.63
CA GLN A 157 -8.68 13.22 -11.42
C GLN A 157 -7.25 13.66 -11.73
N VAL A 158 -6.64 13.09 -12.76
CA VAL A 158 -5.32 13.54 -13.28
C VAL A 158 -5.43 14.98 -13.83
N ALA A 159 -6.50 15.28 -14.58
CA ALA A 159 -6.76 16.64 -15.07
C ALA A 159 -6.92 17.63 -13.91
N LEU A 160 -7.64 17.25 -12.85
CA LEU A 160 -7.79 18.05 -11.63
C LEU A 160 -6.41 18.35 -10.98
N LEU A 161 -5.55 17.34 -10.83
CA LEU A 161 -4.20 17.57 -10.30
C LEU A 161 -3.34 18.47 -11.21
N HIS A 162 -3.53 18.39 -12.53
CA HIS A 162 -2.87 19.30 -13.46
C HIS A 162 -3.35 20.74 -13.31
N GLU A 163 -4.63 20.96 -13.05
CA GLU A 163 -5.16 22.30 -12.73
C GLU A 163 -4.59 22.82 -11.39
N VAL A 164 -4.53 21.99 -10.35
CA VAL A 164 -3.88 22.31 -9.07
C VAL A 164 -2.42 22.72 -9.27
N TRP A 165 -1.68 21.94 -10.05
CA TRP A 165 -0.28 22.23 -10.37
C TRP A 165 -0.10 23.55 -11.09
N THR A 166 -0.93 23.81 -12.12
CA THR A 166 -0.85 25.01 -12.95
C THR A 166 -1.28 26.27 -12.21
N ALA A 167 -2.37 26.17 -11.41
CA ALA A 167 -2.85 27.26 -10.57
C ALA A 167 -1.93 27.56 -9.39
N ASN A 168 -1.01 26.65 -9.07
CA ASN A 168 -0.19 26.70 -7.85
C ASN A 168 -1.04 26.88 -6.58
N SER A 169 -2.17 26.19 -6.50
CA SER A 169 -3.17 26.29 -5.44
C SER A 169 -4.03 25.05 -5.40
N LEU A 170 -4.57 24.72 -4.23
CA LEU A 170 -5.54 23.63 -4.04
C LEU A 170 -6.99 24.05 -4.39
N THR A 171 -7.21 25.33 -4.75
CA THR A 171 -8.54 25.87 -5.12
C THR A 171 -9.24 25.08 -6.24
N PRO A 172 -8.57 24.62 -7.33
CA PRO A 172 -9.24 23.81 -8.34
C PRO A 172 -9.80 22.50 -7.79
N ALA A 173 -9.14 21.90 -6.77
CA ALA A 173 -9.64 20.72 -6.10
C ALA A 173 -10.68 21.01 -5.01
N ALA A 174 -11.10 22.25 -4.83
CA ALA A 174 -12.03 22.69 -3.78
C ALA A 174 -11.57 22.33 -2.36
N ILE A 175 -10.25 22.23 -2.14
CA ILE A 175 -9.68 21.94 -0.82
C ILE A 175 -9.39 23.25 -0.11
N GLU A 176 -10.12 23.49 0.96
CA GLU A 176 -9.96 24.65 1.84
C GLU A 176 -9.28 24.20 3.13
N GLY A 177 -8.44 25.06 3.72
CA GLY A 177 -7.75 24.76 4.98
C GLY A 177 -6.35 24.18 4.82
N LEU A 178 -5.93 23.81 3.62
CA LEU A 178 -4.56 23.41 3.28
C LEU A 178 -3.89 24.43 2.35
N GLU A 179 -2.59 24.60 2.52
CA GLU A 179 -1.75 25.32 1.58
C GLU A 179 -1.02 24.34 0.68
N LEU A 180 -0.89 24.67 -0.62
CA LEU A 180 -0.05 23.91 -1.54
C LEU A 180 1.42 24.30 -1.29
N ASP A 181 1.98 23.78 -0.22
CA ASP A 181 3.38 23.99 0.15
C ASP A 181 4.34 23.20 -0.76
N THR A 182 5.64 23.29 -0.48
CA THR A 182 6.66 22.58 -1.27
C THR A 182 6.46 21.06 -1.23
N ASP A 183 6.02 20.51 -0.11
CA ASP A 183 5.85 19.06 0.09
C ASP A 183 4.68 18.54 -0.73
N LEU A 184 3.53 19.21 -0.64
CA LEU A 184 2.36 18.86 -1.45
C LEU A 184 2.57 19.10 -2.94
N ARG A 185 3.34 20.15 -3.31
CA ARG A 185 3.70 20.34 -4.73
C ARG A 185 4.47 19.14 -5.29
N TRP A 186 5.43 18.60 -4.54
CA TRP A 186 6.14 17.41 -4.95
C TRP A 186 5.23 16.17 -5.01
N THR A 187 4.30 16.05 -4.08
CA THR A 187 3.29 14.98 -4.08
C THR A 187 2.43 15.02 -5.34
N VAL A 188 1.90 16.20 -5.68
CA VAL A 188 1.12 16.41 -6.92
C VAL A 188 1.96 16.14 -8.16
N LEU A 189 3.20 16.66 -8.22
CA LEU A 189 4.08 16.42 -9.37
C LEU A 189 4.40 14.93 -9.55
N THR A 190 4.61 14.21 -8.45
CA THR A 190 4.88 12.76 -8.49
C THR A 190 3.68 12.00 -9.04
N ALA A 191 2.46 12.34 -8.60
CA ALA A 191 1.23 11.75 -9.13
C ALA A 191 1.06 12.06 -10.63
N LEU A 192 1.28 13.30 -11.06
CA LEU A 192 1.23 13.68 -12.47
C LEU A 192 2.29 12.94 -13.30
N ALA A 193 3.51 12.82 -12.80
CA ALA A 193 4.57 12.06 -13.43
C ALA A 193 4.19 10.58 -13.58
N ALA A 194 3.63 9.98 -12.52
CA ALA A 194 3.21 8.58 -12.53
C ALA A 194 2.10 8.28 -13.55
N HIS A 195 1.24 9.25 -13.83
CA HIS A 195 0.16 9.14 -14.81
C HIS A 195 0.53 9.70 -16.20
N GLY A 196 1.81 10.08 -16.42
CA GLY A 196 2.28 10.58 -17.71
C GLY A 196 1.82 12.00 -18.06
N ALA A 197 1.27 12.73 -17.08
CA ALA A 197 0.84 14.12 -17.22
C ALA A 197 1.94 15.15 -16.87
N ALA A 198 3.10 14.68 -16.41
CA ALA A 198 4.32 15.49 -16.26
C ALA A 198 5.52 14.74 -16.88
N THR A 199 6.56 15.49 -17.23
CA THR A 199 7.75 15.02 -17.91
C THR A 199 8.98 15.08 -16.98
N GLN A 200 10.10 14.52 -17.42
CA GLN A 200 11.39 14.70 -16.73
C GLN A 200 11.81 16.17 -16.67
N ASP A 201 11.49 16.98 -17.68
CA ASP A 201 11.80 18.42 -17.71
C ASP A 201 11.03 19.17 -16.60
N ASP A 202 9.79 18.75 -16.28
CA ASP A 202 8.99 19.31 -15.17
C ASP A 202 9.62 18.94 -13.82
N VAL A 203 10.04 17.69 -13.65
CA VAL A 203 10.77 17.24 -12.45
C VAL A 203 12.07 18.02 -12.27
N ASP A 204 12.84 18.20 -13.33
CA ASP A 204 14.09 18.96 -13.31
C ASP A 204 13.85 20.44 -13.01
N ALA A 205 12.76 21.01 -13.49
CA ALA A 205 12.37 22.39 -13.19
C ALA A 205 11.99 22.56 -11.72
N ALA A 206 11.24 21.61 -11.16
CA ALA A 206 10.89 21.59 -9.73
C ALA A 206 12.15 21.45 -8.84
N LEU A 207 13.09 20.57 -9.23
CA LEU A 207 14.37 20.41 -8.52
C LEU A 207 15.22 21.69 -8.54
N ARG A 208 15.23 22.42 -9.66
CA ARG A 208 15.93 23.71 -9.71
C ARG A 208 15.32 24.74 -8.76
N ALA A 209 14.01 24.68 -8.52
CA ALA A 209 13.31 25.56 -7.59
C ALA A 209 13.48 25.13 -6.13
N ASP A 210 13.56 23.81 -5.86
CA ASP A 210 13.80 23.22 -4.53
C ASP A 210 15.14 22.48 -4.52
N ASN A 211 16.24 23.21 -4.58
CA ASN A 211 17.60 22.66 -4.56
C ASN A 211 18.05 22.29 -3.14
N THR A 212 17.24 21.51 -2.44
CA THR A 212 17.52 20.94 -1.12
C THR A 212 17.82 19.45 -1.19
N SER A 213 18.35 18.87 -0.12
CA SER A 213 18.52 17.41 -0.04
C SER A 213 17.18 16.65 -0.10
N MET A 214 16.10 17.27 0.39
CA MET A 214 14.74 16.71 0.27
C MET A 214 14.21 16.83 -1.16
N GLY A 215 14.41 18.00 -1.81
CA GLY A 215 14.07 18.19 -3.22
C GLY A 215 14.74 17.17 -4.14
N VAL A 216 16.03 16.86 -3.89
CA VAL A 216 16.73 15.79 -4.64
C VAL A 216 16.04 14.43 -4.46
N ARG A 217 15.64 14.05 -3.24
CA ARG A 217 14.95 12.78 -3.00
C ARG A 217 13.60 12.73 -3.70
N ARG A 218 12.80 13.79 -3.60
CA ARG A 218 11.49 13.90 -4.25
C ARG A 218 11.60 13.86 -5.76
N ALA A 219 12.63 14.50 -6.33
CA ALA A 219 12.91 14.44 -7.76
C ALA A 219 13.27 13.01 -8.21
N LEU A 220 14.00 12.24 -7.38
CA LEU A 220 14.26 10.82 -7.66
C LEU A 220 12.97 9.99 -7.67
N THR A 221 12.08 10.20 -6.70
CA THR A 221 10.78 9.52 -6.64
C THR A 221 9.92 9.88 -7.84
N ALA A 222 9.73 11.18 -8.12
CA ALA A 222 8.91 11.64 -9.24
C ALA A 222 9.48 11.17 -10.61
N GLY A 223 10.80 11.25 -10.80
CA GLY A 223 11.45 10.73 -12.00
C GLY A 223 11.32 9.22 -12.14
N ALA A 224 11.41 8.45 -11.04
CA ALA A 224 11.23 7.00 -11.07
C ALA A 224 9.77 6.60 -11.38
N ALA A 225 8.80 7.47 -11.07
CA ALA A 225 7.38 7.23 -11.32
C ALA A 225 6.98 7.37 -12.79
N LEU A 226 7.78 8.01 -13.65
CA LEU A 226 7.46 8.20 -15.07
C LEU A 226 7.16 6.86 -15.78
N PRO A 227 6.01 6.73 -16.50
CA PRO A 227 5.46 5.47 -16.97
C PRO A 227 5.99 5.06 -18.34
N THR A 228 7.30 5.00 -18.52
CA THR A 228 7.91 4.53 -19.76
C THR A 228 8.86 3.35 -19.52
N ALA A 229 8.90 2.39 -20.45
CA ALA A 229 9.77 1.23 -20.36
C ALA A 229 11.26 1.62 -20.22
N ASP A 230 11.70 2.63 -20.98
CA ASP A 230 13.07 3.13 -20.93
C ASP A 230 13.40 3.73 -19.56
N ASN A 231 12.46 4.49 -18.99
CA ASN A 231 12.64 5.04 -17.64
C ASN A 231 12.73 3.94 -16.59
N LYS A 232 11.80 2.96 -16.61
CA LYS A 232 11.84 1.84 -15.66
C LYS A 232 13.13 1.04 -15.78
N ALA A 233 13.64 0.83 -17.00
CA ALA A 233 14.94 0.20 -17.21
C ALA A 233 16.08 1.02 -16.61
N ALA A 234 16.10 2.33 -16.83
CA ALA A 234 17.13 3.22 -16.27
C ALA A 234 17.08 3.27 -14.74
N VAL A 235 15.88 3.26 -14.14
CA VAL A 235 15.70 3.21 -12.67
C VAL A 235 16.18 1.88 -12.11
N TRP A 236 15.84 0.76 -12.76
CA TRP A 236 16.31 -0.56 -12.35
C TRP A 236 17.83 -0.67 -12.34
N GLU A 237 18.50 -0.16 -13.40
CA GLU A 237 19.97 -0.13 -13.42
C GLU A 237 20.56 0.70 -12.26
N LYS A 238 19.92 1.81 -11.88
CA LYS A 238 20.34 2.62 -10.71
C LYS A 238 20.14 1.88 -9.39
N LEU A 239 19.02 1.19 -9.21
CA LEU A 239 18.70 0.42 -8.00
C LEU A 239 19.74 -0.68 -7.74
N PHE A 240 20.17 -1.37 -8.80
CA PHE A 240 21.12 -2.47 -8.74
C PHE A 240 22.55 -2.08 -9.15
N ALA A 241 22.85 -0.78 -9.26
CA ALA A 241 24.20 -0.29 -9.51
C ALA A 241 25.14 -0.65 -8.36
N VAL A 242 26.32 -1.14 -8.69
CA VAL A 242 27.36 -1.50 -7.71
C VAL A 242 28.23 -0.30 -7.34
N GLU A 243 28.39 0.62 -8.29
CA GLU A 243 29.18 1.85 -8.16
C GLU A 243 28.36 3.04 -8.67
N GLY A 244 28.65 4.24 -8.22
CA GLY A 244 28.00 5.47 -8.70
C GLY A 244 27.57 6.43 -7.58
N GLU A 245 27.00 7.55 -7.97
CA GLU A 245 26.61 8.64 -7.06
C GLU A 245 25.36 8.31 -6.20
N LEU A 246 24.45 7.47 -6.72
CA LEU A 246 23.19 7.12 -6.06
C LEU A 246 23.33 5.85 -5.20
N THR A 247 24.39 5.81 -4.38
CA THR A 247 24.69 4.63 -3.56
C THR A 247 24.18 4.71 -2.12
N GLY A 248 23.64 5.83 -1.69
CA GLY A 248 23.08 6.03 -0.36
C GLY A 248 21.71 5.36 -0.22
N ASN A 249 21.41 4.80 0.96
CA ASN A 249 20.14 4.12 1.23
C ASN A 249 18.92 5.00 0.92
N TRP A 250 18.98 6.29 1.25
CA TRP A 250 17.90 7.24 0.99
C TRP A 250 17.59 7.45 -0.50
N SER A 251 18.61 7.43 -1.35
CA SER A 251 18.41 7.52 -2.81
C SER A 251 17.75 6.26 -3.35
N ILE A 252 18.13 5.10 -2.83
CA ILE A 252 17.53 3.80 -3.19
C ILE A 252 16.07 3.75 -2.76
N VAL A 253 15.75 4.18 -1.53
CA VAL A 253 14.37 4.26 -1.04
C VAL A 253 13.54 5.17 -1.96
N ALA A 254 14.03 6.38 -2.29
CA ALA A 254 13.33 7.30 -3.16
C ALA A 254 13.07 6.73 -4.57
N LEU A 255 14.03 6.00 -5.14
CA LEU A 255 13.83 5.33 -6.42
C LEU A 255 12.79 4.20 -6.34
N LEU A 256 12.81 3.41 -5.24
CA LEU A 256 11.84 2.33 -5.01
C LEU A 256 10.42 2.87 -4.82
N ASP A 257 10.26 4.00 -4.12
CA ASP A 257 8.96 4.66 -3.93
C ASP A 257 8.27 5.04 -5.24
N GLY A 258 9.06 5.41 -6.27
CA GLY A 258 8.53 5.76 -7.59
C GLY A 258 8.49 4.59 -8.59
N PHE A 259 9.32 3.54 -8.39
CA PHE A 259 9.53 2.51 -9.43
C PHE A 259 8.28 1.72 -9.76
N ALA A 260 7.61 1.16 -8.73
CA ALA A 260 6.44 0.31 -8.91
C ALA A 260 5.18 1.09 -8.49
N TRP A 261 4.71 2.02 -9.32
CA TRP A 261 3.49 2.78 -9.06
C TRP A 261 2.23 1.97 -9.40
N ALA A 262 1.12 2.25 -8.72
CA ALA A 262 -0.17 1.61 -9.01
C ALA A 262 -0.58 1.84 -10.48
N GLY A 263 -1.01 0.78 -11.16
CA GLY A 263 -1.37 0.84 -12.58
C GLY A 263 -0.19 0.73 -13.56
N GLN A 264 1.05 0.60 -13.08
CA GLN A 264 2.23 0.43 -13.94
C GLN A 264 2.81 -0.99 -13.92
N ASP A 265 2.06 -1.98 -13.43
CA ASP A 265 2.56 -3.35 -13.23
C ASP A 265 3.08 -3.98 -14.52
N ALA A 266 2.45 -3.73 -15.66
CA ALA A 266 2.93 -4.21 -16.97
C ALA A 266 4.31 -3.67 -17.35
N LEU A 267 4.67 -2.46 -16.91
CA LEU A 267 5.97 -1.84 -17.19
C LEU A 267 7.08 -2.41 -16.30
N VAL A 268 6.75 -2.84 -15.10
CA VAL A 268 7.73 -3.36 -14.12
C VAL A 268 7.80 -4.89 -14.14
N ALA A 269 6.79 -5.59 -14.63
CA ALA A 269 6.75 -7.06 -14.70
C ALA A 269 8.02 -7.71 -15.31
N PRO A 270 8.64 -7.17 -16.37
CA PRO A 270 9.86 -7.78 -16.94
C PRO A 270 11.05 -7.85 -15.97
N PHE A 271 11.08 -7.01 -14.94
CA PHE A 271 12.17 -6.98 -13.97
C PHE A 271 12.09 -8.11 -12.95
N ALA A 272 10.95 -8.79 -12.80
CA ALA A 272 10.83 -9.97 -11.96
C ALA A 272 11.82 -11.07 -12.38
N GLN A 273 12.04 -11.26 -13.69
CA GLN A 273 13.02 -12.23 -14.20
C GLN A 273 14.47 -11.84 -13.90
N ARG A 274 14.75 -10.54 -13.84
CA ARG A 274 16.10 -10.03 -13.57
C ARG A 274 16.46 -10.03 -12.08
N TYR A 275 15.43 -9.93 -11.23
CA TYR A 275 15.58 -9.72 -9.78
C TYR A 275 16.56 -10.71 -9.12
N PRO A 276 16.50 -12.05 -9.32
CA PRO A 276 17.40 -12.98 -8.65
C PRO A 276 18.88 -12.76 -8.98
N ALA A 277 19.20 -12.56 -10.25
CA ALA A 277 20.59 -12.39 -10.69
C ALA A 277 21.16 -11.04 -10.24
N ASP A 278 20.37 -9.97 -10.34
CA ASP A 278 20.76 -8.63 -9.90
C ASP A 278 20.91 -8.57 -8.38
N LEU A 279 20.08 -9.33 -7.64
CA LEU A 279 20.15 -9.43 -6.18
C LEU A 279 21.45 -10.11 -5.71
N VAL A 280 21.84 -11.22 -6.31
CA VAL A 280 23.12 -11.87 -6.01
C VAL A 280 24.28 -10.90 -6.21
N ARG A 281 24.29 -10.20 -7.34
CA ARG A 281 25.33 -9.22 -7.68
C ARG A 281 25.43 -8.09 -6.65
N ILE A 282 24.28 -7.54 -6.18
CA ILE A 282 24.31 -6.44 -5.21
C ILE A 282 24.80 -6.91 -3.84
N TRP A 283 24.45 -8.12 -3.40
CA TRP A 283 24.94 -8.69 -2.16
C TRP A 283 26.44 -9.01 -2.18
N GLU A 284 26.96 -9.43 -3.32
CA GLU A 284 28.42 -9.67 -3.49
C GLU A 284 29.24 -8.37 -3.47
N LYS A 285 28.68 -7.28 -4.00
CA LYS A 285 29.45 -6.07 -4.29
C LYS A 285 29.18 -4.90 -3.35
N ARG A 286 27.94 -4.74 -2.88
CA ARG A 286 27.56 -3.63 -2.00
C ARG A 286 27.36 -4.07 -0.56
N GLY A 287 26.74 -5.20 -0.31
CA GLY A 287 26.42 -5.70 1.02
C GLY A 287 25.58 -4.76 1.89
N GLY A 288 25.32 -5.17 3.13
CA GLY A 288 24.79 -4.34 4.19
C GLY A 288 23.39 -3.80 3.97
N GLU A 289 23.15 -2.58 4.44
CA GLU A 289 21.83 -1.95 4.53
C GLU A 289 21.16 -1.75 3.17
N VAL A 290 21.90 -1.28 2.17
CA VAL A 290 21.34 -1.05 0.83
C VAL A 290 20.88 -2.34 0.16
N ALA A 291 21.71 -3.40 0.26
CA ALA A 291 21.33 -4.70 -0.31
C ALA A 291 20.08 -5.26 0.39
N ALA A 292 19.96 -5.09 1.71
CA ALA A 292 18.78 -5.47 2.49
C ALA A 292 17.54 -4.69 2.02
N THR A 293 17.63 -3.35 1.91
CA THR A 293 16.55 -2.48 1.44
C THR A 293 16.07 -2.88 0.04
N VAL A 294 17.00 -3.12 -0.89
CA VAL A 294 16.62 -3.55 -2.24
C VAL A 294 16.01 -4.95 -2.23
N THR A 295 16.53 -5.88 -1.41
CA THR A 295 15.99 -7.24 -1.30
C THR A 295 14.53 -7.23 -0.88
N GLU A 296 14.21 -6.46 0.14
CA GLU A 296 12.87 -6.37 0.72
C GLU A 296 11.92 -5.59 -0.20
N ARG A 297 12.29 -4.35 -0.53
CA ARG A 297 11.37 -3.40 -1.17
C ARG A 297 11.27 -3.53 -2.70
N ALA A 298 12.26 -4.15 -3.37
CA ALA A 298 12.18 -4.49 -4.77
C ALA A 298 11.67 -5.92 -5.00
N PHE A 299 11.19 -6.62 -3.97
CA PHE A 299 10.59 -7.94 -4.15
C PHE A 299 9.41 -7.85 -5.11
N PRO A 300 9.38 -8.66 -6.21
CA PRO A 300 8.48 -8.42 -7.33
C PRO A 300 7.06 -8.95 -7.08
N LEU A 301 6.31 -8.34 -6.15
CA LEU A 301 4.89 -8.63 -5.92
C LEU A 301 4.01 -8.29 -7.14
N TRP A 302 4.49 -7.41 -8.02
CA TRP A 302 3.85 -7.04 -9.29
C TRP A 302 4.05 -8.06 -10.42
N GLY A 303 4.93 -9.04 -10.23
CA GLY A 303 5.24 -10.06 -11.21
C GLY A 303 4.19 -11.18 -11.25
N ASN A 304 4.34 -12.07 -12.24
CA ASN A 304 3.53 -13.30 -12.25
C ASN A 304 3.87 -14.17 -11.03
N PRO A 305 2.89 -14.49 -10.16
CA PRO A 305 3.16 -15.16 -8.89
C PRO A 305 3.82 -16.54 -9.03
N ALA A 306 3.45 -17.31 -10.07
CA ALA A 306 4.04 -18.63 -10.29
C ALA A 306 5.53 -18.53 -10.73
N GLU A 307 5.81 -17.58 -11.62
CA GLU A 307 7.17 -17.31 -12.09
C GLU A 307 8.06 -16.77 -10.97
N VAL A 308 7.59 -15.77 -10.20
CA VAL A 308 8.35 -15.20 -9.07
C VAL A 308 8.65 -16.29 -8.03
N ARG A 309 7.67 -17.13 -7.70
CA ARG A 309 7.86 -18.26 -6.76
C ARG A 309 8.92 -19.22 -7.25
N GLN A 310 8.91 -19.57 -8.54
CA GLN A 310 9.92 -20.45 -9.12
C GLN A 310 11.30 -19.80 -9.05
N LEU A 311 11.47 -18.59 -9.55
CA LEU A 311 12.74 -17.88 -9.63
C LEU A 311 13.39 -17.66 -8.25
N VAL A 312 12.58 -17.21 -7.29
CA VAL A 312 13.08 -16.97 -5.92
C VAL A 312 13.29 -18.27 -5.17
N GLY A 313 12.49 -19.31 -5.41
CA GLY A 313 12.69 -20.65 -4.88
C GLY A 313 14.00 -21.25 -5.34
N GLU A 314 14.29 -21.24 -6.64
CA GLU A 314 15.55 -21.69 -7.22
C GLU A 314 16.75 -20.91 -6.66
N LEU A 315 16.61 -19.59 -6.46
CA LEU A 315 17.64 -18.77 -5.83
C LEU A 315 17.92 -19.21 -4.39
N LEU A 316 16.89 -19.46 -3.59
CA LEU A 316 17.04 -19.91 -2.19
C LEU A 316 17.68 -21.31 -2.08
N GLU A 317 17.39 -22.21 -3.03
CA GLU A 317 17.95 -23.57 -3.05
C GLU A 317 19.40 -23.59 -3.55
N SER A 318 19.74 -22.79 -4.56
CA SER A 318 21.03 -22.81 -5.23
C SER A 318 22.07 -21.90 -4.60
N SER A 319 21.66 -20.83 -3.91
CA SER A 319 22.59 -19.83 -3.42
C SER A 319 23.19 -20.22 -2.06
N THR A 320 24.50 -20.48 -2.07
CA THR A 320 25.31 -20.64 -0.85
C THR A 320 25.91 -19.31 -0.37
N THR A 321 25.75 -18.23 -1.13
CA THR A 321 26.42 -16.94 -0.90
C THR A 321 25.51 -15.88 -0.28
N LEU A 322 24.17 -16.05 -0.36
CA LEU A 322 23.24 -15.10 0.23
C LEU A 322 23.25 -15.18 1.77
N PRO A 323 23.43 -14.04 2.46
CA PRO A 323 23.33 -13.97 3.91
C PRO A 323 21.96 -14.42 4.43
N SER A 324 21.91 -14.91 5.67
CA SER A 324 20.66 -15.36 6.31
C SER A 324 19.58 -14.26 6.34
N GLY A 325 19.96 -13.00 6.50
CA GLY A 325 19.05 -11.86 6.41
C GLY A 325 18.40 -11.73 5.04
N ALA A 326 19.16 -11.85 3.95
CA ALA A 326 18.61 -11.85 2.60
C ALA A 326 17.65 -13.01 2.37
N GLN A 327 18.02 -14.22 2.81
CA GLN A 327 17.16 -15.40 2.70
C GLN A 327 15.85 -15.23 3.49
N ARG A 328 15.89 -14.55 4.64
CA ARG A 328 14.68 -14.22 5.41
C ARG A 328 13.75 -13.33 4.62
N PHE A 329 14.21 -12.18 4.09
CA PHE A 329 13.41 -11.27 3.27
C PHE A 329 12.80 -11.96 2.06
N LEU A 330 13.55 -12.84 1.39
CA LEU A 330 13.03 -13.61 0.26
C LEU A 330 11.91 -14.56 0.67
N ARG A 331 12.01 -15.22 1.83
CA ARG A 331 10.94 -16.10 2.34
C ARG A 331 9.71 -15.31 2.77
N GLU A 332 9.91 -14.16 3.42
CA GLU A 332 8.84 -13.21 3.76
C GLU A 332 8.12 -12.73 2.50
N GLY A 333 8.86 -12.30 1.48
CA GLY A 333 8.27 -11.90 0.21
C GLY A 333 7.51 -13.03 -0.53
N LEU A 334 8.00 -14.28 -0.47
CA LEU A 334 7.26 -15.44 -1.01
C LEU A 334 5.98 -15.72 -0.21
N PHE A 335 6.01 -15.51 1.09
CA PHE A 335 4.85 -15.66 1.95
C PHE A 335 3.79 -14.60 1.63
N ASP A 336 4.20 -13.33 1.48
CA ASP A 336 3.30 -12.24 1.10
C ASP A 336 2.72 -12.44 -0.30
N LEU A 337 3.54 -12.92 -1.24
CA LEU A 337 3.07 -13.28 -2.58
C LEU A 337 2.00 -14.38 -2.57
N ALA A 338 2.19 -15.39 -1.71
CA ALA A 338 1.20 -16.47 -1.57
C ALA A 338 -0.11 -15.97 -0.97
N ARG A 339 -0.04 -15.11 0.06
CA ARG A 339 -1.21 -14.45 0.66
C ARG A 339 -1.96 -13.59 -0.34
N ALA A 340 -1.24 -12.74 -1.08
CA ALA A 340 -1.82 -11.89 -2.12
C ALA A 340 -2.53 -12.74 -3.20
N GLN A 341 -1.95 -13.86 -3.61
CA GLN A 341 -2.57 -14.77 -4.57
C GLN A 341 -3.85 -15.42 -4.01
N GLN A 342 -3.83 -15.85 -2.74
CA GLN A 342 -5.01 -16.43 -2.08
C GLN A 342 -6.11 -15.37 -1.89
N GLY A 343 -5.75 -14.16 -1.48
CA GLY A 343 -6.69 -13.03 -1.34
C GLY A 343 -7.39 -12.72 -2.66
N ARG A 344 -6.64 -12.60 -3.76
CA ARG A 344 -7.22 -12.40 -5.11
C ARG A 344 -8.15 -13.53 -5.53
N ALA A 345 -7.80 -14.77 -5.23
CA ALA A 345 -8.64 -15.91 -5.58
C ALA A 345 -9.97 -15.92 -4.79
N LEU A 346 -9.93 -15.57 -3.51
CA LEU A 346 -11.11 -15.39 -2.70
C LEU A 346 -12.01 -14.28 -3.26
N ASP A 347 -11.41 -13.12 -3.54
CA ASP A 347 -12.11 -11.93 -4.02
C ASP A 347 -12.79 -12.17 -5.37
N SER A 348 -12.08 -12.84 -6.31
CA SER A 348 -12.64 -13.19 -7.63
C SER A 348 -13.81 -14.17 -7.54
N SER A 349 -13.86 -15.06 -6.52
CA SER A 349 -14.96 -16.00 -6.35
C SER A 349 -16.30 -15.33 -6.04
N LEU A 350 -16.29 -14.14 -5.42
CA LEU A 350 -17.51 -13.37 -5.14
C LEU A 350 -18.10 -12.72 -6.40
N SER A 351 -17.23 -12.32 -7.33
CA SER A 351 -17.67 -11.70 -8.59
C SER A 351 -18.43 -12.70 -9.47
N ASP A 352 -18.08 -13.99 -9.43
CA ASP A 352 -18.75 -15.04 -10.18
C ASP A 352 -20.14 -15.38 -9.61
N ASP A 353 -20.30 -15.35 -8.28
CA ASP A 353 -21.58 -15.63 -7.61
C ASP A 353 -22.62 -14.49 -7.76
N SER A 354 -22.21 -13.29 -8.15
CA SER A 354 -23.10 -12.13 -8.34
C SER A 354 -23.75 -12.07 -9.74
N VAL A 355 -23.40 -12.96 -10.66
CA VAL A 355 -23.86 -12.97 -12.07
C VAL A 355 -24.96 -14.01 -12.32
N ASP A 356 -25.32 -14.85 -11.35
CA ASP A 356 -26.45 -15.82 -11.42
C ASP A 356 -27.69 -15.26 -10.68
#